data_f5e6b9d29cdba7c6912bb8480c62d240
#
_entry.id   f5e6b9d29cdba7c6912bb8480c62d240
#
_cell.length_a   1.000
_cell.length_b   1.000
_cell.length_c   1.000
_cell.angle_alpha   90.00
_cell.angle_beta   90.00
_cell.angle_gamma   90.00
#
_symmetry.space_group_name_H-M   'P 1'
#
loop_
_entity.id
_entity.type
_entity.pdbx_description
1 polymer ?
#
loop_
_entity_poly.entity_id
_entity_poly.type
_entity_poly.pdbx_seq_one_letter_code
_entity_poly.pdbx_strand_id
1 'polypeptide(L)'
;MDIDQEKRMAGNYEIIHALHIGDREIVLGENPSAPEDERYVCAFCQQHEIFANYTEVMVSDDYPELVKLFGERVAEQAEKTRIAL
;
A
#
# COMPACT_ATOMS: atom_id res chain seq x y z
N MET A 1 -1.25 -1.48 26.62
CA MET A 1 -0.97 -1.28 26.15
C MET A 1 -0.65 -1.32 25.43
N ASP A 2 -0.55 -1.20 24.87
CA ASP A 2 -0.17 -1.27 24.13
C ASP A 2 0.42 -0.83 23.52
N ILE A 3 0.26 -0.88 23.49
CA ILE A 3 0.99 -0.34 23.25
C ILE A 3 1.62 -0.14 22.25
N ASP A 4 1.86 -0.36 21.96
CA ASP A 4 2.60 -0.28 21.10
C ASP A 4 2.33 -0.62 19.82
N GLN A 5 1.56 -0.12 19.34
CA GLN A 5 1.30 -0.25 18.04
C GLN A 5 2.08 0.68 17.28
N GLU A 6 3.17 0.22 16.76
CA GLU A 6 3.97 1.02 15.92
C GLU A 6 3.21 1.24 14.64
N LYS A 7 3.05 2.47 14.23
CA LYS A 7 2.44 2.78 12.96
C LYS A 7 3.43 2.47 11.85
N ARG A 8 2.98 1.76 10.85
CA ARG A 8 3.83 1.47 9.72
C ARG A 8 3.75 2.63 8.72
N MET A 9 4.89 3.18 8.38
CA MET A 9 4.95 4.36 7.53
C MET A 9 5.61 4.07 6.19
N ALA A 10 5.11 4.69 5.14
CA ALA A 10 5.75 4.74 3.85
C ALA A 10 5.95 6.22 3.54
N GLY A 11 7.16 6.73 3.82
CA GLY A 11 7.39 8.15 3.77
C GLY A 11 6.53 8.85 4.81
N ASN A 12 5.71 9.78 4.38
CA ASN A 12 4.81 10.50 5.27
C ASN A 12 3.42 9.90 5.34
N TYR A 13 3.21 8.74 4.74
CA TYR A 13 1.91 8.09 4.73
C TYR A 13 1.89 6.95 5.74
N GLU A 14 0.81 6.88 6.50
CA GLU A 14 0.59 5.75 7.39
C GLU A 14 -0.10 4.65 6.60
N ILE A 15 0.46 3.46 6.60
CA ILE A 15 -0.13 2.32 5.91
C ILE A 15 -1.31 1.83 6.72
N ILE A 16 -2.51 1.87 6.14
CA ILE A 16 -3.72 1.47 6.84
C ILE A 16 -4.24 0.11 6.39
N HIS A 17 -3.86 -0.32 5.18
CA HIS A 17 -4.19 -1.65 4.71
C HIS A 17 -3.01 -2.18 3.91
N ALA A 18 -2.70 -3.44 4.08
CA ALA A 18 -1.63 -4.07 3.34
C ALA A 18 -1.96 -5.54 3.17
N LEU A 19 -1.66 -6.07 1.98
CA LEU A 19 -1.89 -7.48 1.72
C LEU A 19 -0.71 -8.02 0.94
N HIS A 20 -0.06 -9.04 1.52
CA HIS A 20 1.11 -9.66 0.91
C HIS A 20 0.67 -10.82 0.05
N ILE A 21 1.02 -10.78 -1.22
CA ILE A 21 0.66 -11.83 -2.16
C ILE A 21 1.88 -12.14 -3.01
N GLY A 22 2.37 -13.37 -2.92
CA GLY A 22 3.54 -13.76 -3.68
C GLY A 22 4.78 -13.05 -3.20
N ASP A 23 5.45 -12.34 -4.09
CA ASP A 23 6.73 -11.72 -3.78
C ASP A 23 6.62 -10.23 -3.46
N ARG A 24 5.41 -9.70 -3.37
CA ARG A 24 5.26 -8.28 -3.02
C ARG A 24 3.93 -8.04 -2.32
N GLU A 25 3.81 -6.84 -1.80
CA GLU A 25 2.69 -6.41 -1.01
C GLU A 25 1.98 -5.29 -1.73
N ILE A 26 0.66 -5.20 -1.57
CA ILE A 26 -0.09 -4.05 -2.04
C ILE A 26 -0.47 -3.25 -0.79
N VAL A 27 -0.21 -1.95 -0.78
CA VAL A 27 -0.46 -1.12 0.39
C VAL A 27 -1.37 0.04 0.04
N LEU A 28 -2.15 0.47 1.04
CA LEU A 28 -3.02 1.62 0.94
C LEU A 28 -2.74 2.46 2.18
N GLY A 29 -2.42 3.73 1.98
CA GLY A 29 -2.02 4.59 3.09
C GLY A 29 -2.68 5.95 3.06
N GLU A 30 -2.52 6.70 4.14
CA GLU A 30 -3.10 8.02 4.25
C GLU A 30 -2.16 8.97 4.96
N ASN A 31 -2.27 10.24 4.59
CA ASN A 31 -1.57 11.34 5.26
C ASN A 31 -2.50 12.53 5.35
N PRO A 32 -3.21 12.68 6.49
CA PRO A 32 -4.16 13.79 6.62
C PRO A 32 -3.52 15.17 6.54
N SER A 33 -2.20 15.25 6.73
CA SER A 33 -1.48 16.53 6.66
C SER A 33 -1.00 16.86 5.26
N ALA A 34 -1.19 15.97 4.29
CA ALA A 34 -0.76 16.22 2.92
C ALA A 34 -1.68 17.22 2.24
N PRO A 35 -1.24 17.82 1.11
CA PRO A 35 -2.15 18.64 0.30
C PRO A 35 -3.39 17.83 -0.06
N GLU A 36 -4.50 18.52 -0.31
CA GLU A 36 -5.78 17.86 -0.48
C GLU A 36 -5.76 16.75 -1.51
N ASP A 37 -5.08 16.98 -2.62
CA ASP A 37 -5.09 16.02 -3.71
C ASP A 37 -4.08 14.89 -3.53
N GLU A 38 -3.42 14.82 -2.37
CA GLU A 38 -2.40 13.81 -2.12
C GLU A 38 -2.58 13.12 -0.79
N ARG A 39 -3.81 13.06 -0.28
CA ARG A 39 -4.05 12.52 1.06
C ARG A 39 -3.92 11.01 1.15
N TYR A 40 -4.12 10.32 0.06
CA TYR A 40 -4.13 8.86 0.07
C TYR A 40 -3.15 8.33 -0.95
N VAL A 41 -2.63 7.13 -0.69
CA VAL A 41 -1.66 6.50 -1.57
C VAL A 41 -1.96 5.02 -1.71
N CYS A 42 -1.73 4.49 -2.91
CA CYS A 42 -1.76 3.06 -3.17
C CYS A 42 -0.47 2.71 -3.90
N ALA A 43 0.21 1.68 -3.47
CA ALA A 43 1.50 1.31 -4.06
C ALA A 43 1.74 -0.18 -3.90
N PHE A 44 2.72 -0.68 -4.66
CA PHE A 44 3.29 -1.99 -4.41
C PHE A 44 4.51 -1.82 -3.53
N CYS A 45 4.77 -2.81 -2.70
CA CYS A 45 5.93 -2.79 -1.80
C CYS A 45 6.65 -4.12 -1.87
N GLN A 46 7.96 -4.07 -2.08
CA GLN A 46 8.81 -5.24 -1.95
C GLN A 46 9.77 -5.00 -0.81
N GLN A 47 9.84 -5.96 0.10
CA GLN A 47 10.71 -5.87 1.25
C GLN A 47 12.04 -6.50 0.92
N HIS A 48 13.12 -5.76 1.10
CA HIS A 48 14.47 -6.25 0.87
C HIS A 48 15.27 -6.05 2.14
N GLU A 49 15.49 -7.14 2.87
CA GLU A 49 16.30 -7.10 4.09
C GLU A 49 15.84 -6.00 5.04
N ILE A 50 16.52 -4.85 5.03
CA ILE A 50 16.23 -3.81 6.02
C ILE A 50 15.45 -2.64 5.44
N PHE A 51 15.09 -2.69 4.16
CA PHE A 51 14.35 -1.57 3.60
C PHE A 51 13.21 -2.07 2.71
N ALA A 52 12.24 -1.19 2.53
CA ALA A 52 11.08 -1.46 1.68
C ALA A 52 11.17 -0.60 0.43
N ASN A 53 10.85 -1.19 -0.70
CA ASN A 53 10.87 -0.50 -1.97
C ASN A 53 9.43 -0.34 -2.47
N TYR A 54 8.98 0.90 -2.61
CA TYR A 54 7.62 1.18 -3.06
C TYR A 54 7.63 1.58 -4.51
N THR A 55 6.76 0.96 -5.30
CA THR A 55 6.70 1.19 -6.74
C THR A 55 5.26 1.41 -7.19
N GLU A 56 5.11 1.97 -8.39
CA GLU A 56 3.81 2.22 -9.00
C GLU A 56 2.91 3.00 -8.06
N VAL A 57 3.48 4.04 -7.47
CA VAL A 57 2.81 4.85 -6.47
C VAL A 57 1.74 5.72 -7.12
N MET A 58 0.53 5.67 -6.57
CA MET A 58 -0.57 6.50 -7.02
C MET A 58 -1.11 7.26 -5.83
N VAL A 59 -1.19 8.57 -5.93
CA VAL A 59 -1.74 9.41 -4.87
C VAL A 59 -3.00 10.09 -5.34
N SER A 60 -3.92 10.34 -4.42
CA SER A 60 -5.21 10.98 -4.76
C SER A 60 -5.90 11.41 -3.48
N ASP A 61 -6.87 12.30 -3.59
CA ASP A 61 -7.75 12.62 -2.47
C ASP A 61 -9.04 11.81 -2.53
N ASP A 62 -9.19 10.97 -3.53
CA ASP A 62 -10.40 10.17 -3.70
C ASP A 62 -10.15 8.79 -3.11
N TYR A 63 -10.46 8.65 -1.84
CA TYR A 63 -10.21 7.40 -1.13
C TYR A 63 -10.92 6.20 -1.79
N PRO A 64 -12.21 6.29 -2.12
CA PRO A 64 -12.87 5.16 -2.80
C PRO A 64 -12.19 4.75 -4.09
N GLU A 65 -11.66 5.71 -4.83
CA GLU A 65 -10.95 5.38 -6.07
C GLU A 65 -9.69 4.57 -5.78
N LEU A 66 -8.96 4.95 -4.73
CA LEU A 66 -7.75 4.21 -4.38
C LEU A 66 -8.07 2.86 -3.76
N VAL A 67 -9.19 2.74 -3.06
CA VAL A 67 -9.65 1.44 -2.57
C VAL A 67 -9.93 0.51 -3.76
N LYS A 68 -10.56 1.04 -4.80
CA LYS A 68 -10.83 0.26 -6.00
C LYS A 68 -9.53 -0.17 -6.66
N LEU A 69 -8.59 0.74 -6.78
CA LEU A 69 -7.28 0.42 -7.36
C LEU A 69 -6.55 -0.64 -6.52
N PHE A 70 -6.62 -0.51 -5.20
CA PHE A 70 -6.04 -1.49 -4.29
C PHE A 70 -6.62 -2.88 -4.57
N GLY A 71 -7.95 -2.96 -4.69
CA GLY A 71 -8.61 -4.23 -4.99
C GLY A 71 -8.21 -4.81 -6.33
N GLU A 72 -8.10 -3.96 -7.34
CA GLU A 72 -7.68 -4.38 -8.68
C GLU A 72 -6.26 -4.93 -8.66
N ARG A 73 -5.37 -4.26 -7.94
CA ARG A 73 -3.98 -4.69 -7.83
C ARG A 73 -3.85 -5.99 -7.05
N VAL A 74 -4.67 -6.14 -6.00
CA VAL A 74 -4.69 -7.38 -5.23
C VAL A 74 -5.11 -8.55 -6.13
N ALA A 75 -6.19 -8.36 -6.89
CA ALA A 75 -6.69 -9.41 -7.78
C ALA A 75 -5.66 -9.75 -8.84
N GLU A 76 -5.01 -8.75 -9.40
CA GLU A 76 -4.01 -8.94 -10.45
C GLU A 76 -2.80 -9.70 -9.91
N GLN A 77 -2.34 -9.31 -8.73
CA GLN A 77 -1.17 -9.95 -8.13
C GLN A 77 -1.49 -11.39 -7.74
N ALA A 78 -2.71 -11.65 -7.27
CA ALA A 78 -3.14 -13.01 -6.95
C ALA A 78 -3.14 -13.89 -8.19
N GLU A 79 -3.60 -13.35 -9.31
CA GLU A 79 -3.64 -14.09 -10.55
C GLU A 79 -2.22 -14.41 -11.05
N LYS A 80 -1.33 -13.44 -10.99
CA LYS A 80 0.06 -13.66 -11.40
C LYS A 80 0.72 -14.73 -10.53
N THR A 81 0.45 -14.67 -9.22
CA THR A 81 1.04 -15.62 -8.29
C THR A 81 0.54 -17.04 -8.56
N ARG A 82 -0.76 -17.16 -8.86
CA ARG A 82 -1.34 -18.46 -9.17
C ARG A 82 -0.72 -19.06 -10.42
N ILE A 83 -0.53 -18.24 -11.44
CA ILE A 83 0.04 -18.71 -12.69
C ILE A 83 1.48 -19.18 -12.48
N ALA A 84 2.22 -18.49 -11.62
CA ALA A 84 3.62 -18.82 -11.39
C ALA A 84 3.80 -20.12 -10.61
N LEU A 85 2.76 -20.58 -9.93
CA LEU A 85 2.83 -21.83 -9.21
C LEU A 85 2.63 -23.01 -10.12
#